data_503f7e07c0b3d7089a14f53fb5929480
#
_entry.id   503f7e07c0b3d7089a14f53fb5929480
#
_cell.length_a   1.000
_cell.length_b   1.000
_cell.length_c   1.000
_cell.angle_alpha   90.00
_cell.angle_beta   90.00
_cell.angle_gamma   90.00
#
_symmetry.space_group_name_H-M   'P 1'
#
loop_
_entity.id
_entity.type
_entity.pdbx_description
1 polymer ?
#
loop_
_entity_poly.entity_id
_entity_poly.type
_entity_poly.pdbx_seq_one_letter_code
_entity_poly.pdbx_strand_id
1 'polypeptide(L)'
;MRTLARSRLETLLRSEEQKFQADHPKSYELFKRARQSMQGGVPMLWMIRWAGTFPVFVKEAKGAHFTDIDGRSYIDFCLGDTGAMTGHSPDATLAAINAQAAKGITLMLPTEDAVWVGEELQRRFGLKYWQFTLTATDANRFTIRMARHITGRPKILVFNYCYHGSVDETFITLDEEGTPGSRHGNLGPPVNPVETTKVIEFNDIPALETSLAAKDVAVVLAEPVMTNIGIIHPDPGYHEALREITRRTGTLLIIDETHTLCTSPGGYTSKYGLQPDFLTCGKPLAGGIPAGVYGFTQEVADTFWTKLELDQSDVGGIGGTLAGNALSIAAMRATLEHVLTPAMYERCEKLADRYETGVLDVIKEFDLPWIVKRLGFRVEYWFRQTPPRNGGEANAAVDGELDRTMHLWALNRGILMTPFHNMALIAADTTEAEVDYHTKVFREAAQALFG
;
A
#
# COMPACT_ATOMS: atom_id res chain seq x y z
N MET A 1 -24.48 -19.27 13.41
CA MET A 1 -23.98 -18.06 12.67
C MET A 1 -25.15 -17.16 12.33
N ARG A 2 -25.03 -15.89 12.66
CA ARG A 2 -26.06 -14.90 12.37
C ARG A 2 -26.03 -14.50 10.90
N THR A 3 -27.19 -14.33 10.29
CA THR A 3 -27.34 -13.90 8.90
C THR A 3 -27.70 -12.41 8.86
N LEU A 4 -27.03 -11.64 8.03
CA LEU A 4 -27.30 -10.22 7.84
C LEU A 4 -28.61 -10.01 7.06
N ALA A 5 -29.57 -9.28 7.65
CA ALA A 5 -30.77 -8.85 6.95
C ALA A 5 -30.46 -7.62 6.08
N ARG A 6 -30.57 -7.75 4.76
CA ARG A 6 -30.24 -6.67 3.81
C ARG A 6 -31.07 -5.41 4.03
N SER A 7 -32.36 -5.54 4.33
CA SER A 7 -33.24 -4.40 4.64
C SER A 7 -32.78 -3.59 5.88
N ARG A 8 -32.18 -4.29 6.87
CA ARG A 8 -31.60 -3.62 8.04
C ARG A 8 -30.32 -2.87 7.68
N LEU A 9 -29.46 -3.49 6.86
CA LEU A 9 -28.24 -2.86 6.34
C LEU A 9 -28.57 -1.57 5.58
N GLU A 10 -29.49 -1.62 4.61
CA GLU A 10 -29.94 -0.45 3.84
C GLU A 10 -30.51 0.67 4.74
N THR A 11 -31.30 0.30 5.73
CA THR A 11 -31.89 1.26 6.68
C THR A 11 -30.79 1.94 7.48
N LEU A 12 -29.83 1.17 7.98
CA LEU A 12 -28.70 1.68 8.74
C LEU A 12 -27.83 2.60 7.88
N LEU A 13 -27.50 2.18 6.67
CA LEU A 13 -26.69 2.98 5.73
C LEU A 13 -27.33 4.35 5.46
N ARG A 14 -28.65 4.38 5.16
CA ARG A 14 -29.38 5.64 4.94
C ARG A 14 -29.35 6.56 6.16
N SER A 15 -29.51 6.00 7.35
CA SER A 15 -29.43 6.77 8.60
C SER A 15 -28.05 7.38 8.81
N GLU A 16 -26.99 6.59 8.57
CA GLU A 16 -25.62 7.05 8.70
C GLU A 16 -25.25 8.10 7.61
N GLU A 17 -25.78 7.98 6.38
CA GLU A 17 -25.62 8.99 5.33
C GLU A 17 -26.27 10.34 5.73
N GLN A 18 -27.48 10.30 6.30
CA GLN A 18 -28.14 11.52 6.77
C GLN A 18 -27.36 12.18 7.91
N LYS A 19 -26.86 11.36 8.84
CA LYS A 19 -26.00 11.84 9.94
C LYS A 19 -24.73 12.48 9.40
N PHE A 20 -24.05 11.83 8.47
CA PHE A 20 -22.83 12.37 7.84
C PHE A 20 -23.08 13.74 7.20
N GLN A 21 -24.14 13.86 6.41
CA GLN A 21 -24.49 15.14 5.74
C GLN A 21 -24.79 16.26 6.75
N ALA A 22 -25.49 15.94 7.82
CA ALA A 22 -25.80 16.92 8.87
C ALA A 22 -24.56 17.38 9.65
N ASP A 23 -23.61 16.48 9.84
CA ASP A 23 -22.39 16.71 10.64
C ASP A 23 -21.28 17.44 9.86
N HIS A 24 -21.35 17.52 8.50
CA HIS A 24 -20.24 18.04 7.65
C HIS A 24 -20.68 19.17 6.68
N PRO A 25 -21.39 20.21 7.15
CA PRO A 25 -21.88 21.26 6.26
C PRO A 25 -20.78 22.07 5.58
N LYS A 26 -19.65 22.35 6.25
CA LYS A 26 -18.51 23.10 5.65
C LYS A 26 -17.79 22.27 4.61
N SER A 27 -17.55 20.97 4.88
CA SER A 27 -16.98 20.05 3.89
C SER A 27 -17.85 19.98 2.65
N TYR A 28 -19.18 19.95 2.79
CA TYR A 28 -20.11 19.99 1.65
C TYR A 28 -19.99 21.28 0.83
N GLU A 29 -19.93 22.45 1.47
CA GLU A 29 -19.75 23.72 0.76
C GLU A 29 -18.42 23.77 0.00
N LEU A 30 -17.31 23.29 0.62
CA LEU A 30 -16.03 23.21 -0.08
C LEU A 30 -16.08 22.22 -1.24
N PHE A 31 -16.73 21.07 -1.08
CA PHE A 31 -16.90 20.10 -2.14
C PHE A 31 -17.63 20.69 -3.36
N LYS A 32 -18.74 21.43 -3.15
CA LYS A 32 -19.43 22.14 -4.24
C LYS A 32 -18.52 23.11 -4.97
N ARG A 33 -17.73 23.89 -4.22
CA ARG A 33 -16.76 24.83 -4.80
C ARG A 33 -15.64 24.12 -5.56
N ALA A 34 -15.10 23.06 -4.98
CA ALA A 34 -14.01 22.25 -5.55
C ALA A 34 -14.37 21.62 -6.90
N ARG A 35 -15.63 21.20 -7.07
CA ARG A 35 -16.13 20.66 -8.35
C ARG A 35 -16.12 21.65 -9.52
N GLN A 36 -15.94 22.94 -9.26
CA GLN A 36 -15.83 23.94 -10.33
C GLN A 36 -14.44 23.98 -10.98
N SER A 37 -13.41 23.44 -10.30
CA SER A 37 -12.02 23.50 -10.76
C SER A 37 -11.29 22.16 -10.71
N MET A 38 -11.81 21.18 -9.98
CA MET A 38 -11.22 19.85 -9.85
C MET A 38 -12.22 18.77 -10.25
N GLN A 39 -11.80 17.85 -11.09
CA GLN A 39 -12.62 16.70 -11.47
C GLN A 39 -12.98 15.86 -10.23
N GLY A 40 -14.27 15.57 -10.05
CA GLY A 40 -14.74 14.88 -8.84
C GLY A 40 -14.67 15.72 -7.56
N GLY A 41 -14.25 17.00 -7.61
CA GLY A 41 -14.11 17.88 -6.44
C GLY A 41 -12.96 17.53 -5.50
N VAL A 42 -11.95 16.81 -5.99
CA VAL A 42 -10.80 16.32 -5.22
C VAL A 42 -9.50 16.47 -6.02
N PRO A 43 -8.34 16.63 -5.37
CA PRO A 43 -7.04 16.69 -6.05
C PRO A 43 -6.65 15.38 -6.71
N MET A 44 -7.16 14.23 -6.23
CA MET A 44 -6.89 12.90 -6.75
C MET A 44 -8.14 12.03 -6.58
N LEU A 45 -8.54 11.34 -7.65
CA LEU A 45 -9.87 10.70 -7.75
C LEU A 45 -10.18 9.65 -6.69
N TRP A 46 -9.18 9.00 -6.09
CA TRP A 46 -9.45 8.06 -4.99
C TRP A 46 -10.01 8.75 -3.74
N MET A 47 -9.76 10.05 -3.57
CA MET A 47 -10.26 10.80 -2.42
C MET A 47 -11.79 10.92 -2.37
N ILE A 48 -12.52 10.55 -3.44
CA ILE A 48 -13.99 10.46 -3.42
C ILE A 48 -14.52 9.09 -2.98
N ARG A 49 -13.63 8.11 -2.75
CA ARG A 49 -14.04 6.74 -2.45
C ARG A 49 -14.31 6.47 -0.97
N TRP A 50 -14.06 7.43 -0.09
CA TRP A 50 -14.42 7.29 1.32
C TRP A 50 -15.94 7.16 1.48
N ALA A 51 -16.36 6.51 2.57
CA ALA A 51 -17.75 6.07 2.77
C ALA A 51 -18.79 7.20 2.81
N GLY A 52 -18.37 8.44 3.05
CA GLY A 52 -19.24 9.61 3.06
C GLY A 52 -19.91 9.89 1.71
N THR A 53 -20.99 10.66 1.71
CA THR A 53 -21.68 11.08 0.48
C THR A 53 -20.90 12.15 -0.32
N PHE A 54 -19.88 12.72 0.29
CA PHE A 54 -18.87 13.62 -0.27
C PHE A 54 -17.59 13.54 0.58
N PRO A 55 -16.43 14.01 0.08
CA PRO A 55 -15.19 13.97 0.84
C PRO A 55 -15.22 14.84 2.10
N VAL A 56 -14.63 14.36 3.19
CA VAL A 56 -14.24 15.18 4.33
C VAL A 56 -13.04 16.03 3.95
N PHE A 57 -13.07 17.33 4.27
CA PHE A 57 -11.94 18.23 4.03
C PHE A 57 -11.15 18.42 5.32
N VAL A 58 -9.89 18.01 5.30
CA VAL A 58 -9.00 18.06 6.46
C VAL A 58 -8.49 19.48 6.69
N LYS A 59 -8.47 19.93 7.94
CA LYS A 59 -7.86 21.18 8.38
C LYS A 59 -6.42 20.97 8.83
N GLU A 60 -6.17 19.96 9.65
CA GLU A 60 -4.86 19.67 10.22
C GLU A 60 -4.75 18.19 10.62
N ALA A 61 -3.53 17.66 10.69
CA ALA A 61 -3.27 16.31 11.15
C ALA A 61 -1.96 16.23 11.94
N LYS A 62 -1.94 15.40 13.00
CA LYS A 62 -0.77 15.16 13.83
C LYS A 62 -0.84 13.76 14.46
N GLY A 63 0.27 13.01 14.44
CA GLY A 63 0.32 11.67 15.01
C GLY A 63 -0.73 10.74 14.38
N ALA A 64 -1.55 10.11 15.20
CA ALA A 64 -2.63 9.23 14.75
C ALA A 64 -3.98 9.96 14.54
N HIS A 65 -4.01 11.29 14.43
CA HIS A 65 -5.24 12.07 14.37
C HIS A 65 -5.25 13.08 13.25
N PHE A 66 -6.48 13.43 12.82
CA PHE A 66 -6.73 14.64 12.04
C PHE A 66 -8.02 15.32 12.51
N THR A 67 -8.12 16.62 12.19
CA THR A 67 -9.32 17.42 12.42
C THR A 67 -9.78 17.95 11.07
N ASP A 68 -11.10 17.86 10.81
CA ASP A 68 -11.70 18.39 9.60
C ASP A 68 -12.05 19.88 9.75
N ILE A 69 -12.51 20.49 8.64
CA ILE A 69 -12.91 21.90 8.63
C ILE A 69 -14.24 22.16 9.36
N ASP A 70 -15.02 21.12 9.64
CA ASP A 70 -16.23 21.19 10.44
C ASP A 70 -15.91 21.21 11.95
N GLY A 71 -14.63 20.92 12.30
CA GLY A 71 -14.11 20.92 13.68
C GLY A 71 -14.23 19.56 14.38
N ARG A 72 -14.45 18.49 13.62
CA ARG A 72 -14.53 17.14 14.16
C ARG A 72 -13.13 16.50 14.16
N SER A 73 -12.80 15.78 15.21
CA SER A 73 -11.54 15.04 15.33
C SER A 73 -11.75 13.56 15.05
N TYR A 74 -10.74 12.95 14.43
CA TYR A 74 -10.74 11.55 14.02
C TYR A 74 -9.48 10.84 14.47
N ILE A 75 -9.64 9.59 14.90
CA ILE A 75 -8.57 8.62 15.02
C ILE A 75 -8.35 8.05 13.61
N ASP A 76 -7.12 8.13 13.11
CA ASP A 76 -6.80 7.69 11.75
C ASP A 76 -6.13 6.31 11.76
N PHE A 77 -6.89 5.27 11.44
CA PHE A 77 -6.39 3.92 11.17
C PHE A 77 -6.17 3.66 9.67
N CYS A 78 -6.45 4.64 8.80
CA CYS A 78 -6.09 4.58 7.38
C CYS A 78 -4.64 5.02 7.16
N LEU A 79 -4.21 6.11 7.84
CA LEU A 79 -2.87 6.69 7.75
C LEU A 79 -2.44 6.91 6.29
N GLY A 80 -3.35 7.51 5.50
CA GLY A 80 -3.10 7.80 4.09
C GLY A 80 -2.77 6.55 3.27
N ASP A 81 -3.38 5.43 3.59
CA ASP A 81 -3.11 4.12 2.98
C ASP A 81 -1.60 3.80 2.98
N THR A 82 -1.00 3.78 4.16
CA THR A 82 0.43 3.58 4.45
C THR A 82 1.31 4.84 4.33
N GLY A 83 0.91 5.85 3.56
CA GLY A 83 1.72 7.07 3.37
C GLY A 83 2.08 7.78 4.68
N ALA A 84 1.19 7.72 5.67
CA ALA A 84 1.38 8.26 7.01
C ALA A 84 1.54 7.17 8.09
N MET A 85 2.06 6.00 7.75
CA MET A 85 2.36 4.91 8.71
C MET A 85 3.23 5.38 9.88
N THR A 86 4.05 6.39 9.65
CA THR A 86 4.91 7.06 10.64
C THR A 86 4.17 7.98 11.62
N GLY A 87 2.85 8.08 11.49
CA GLY A 87 2.05 9.17 12.05
C GLY A 87 2.10 10.42 11.15
N HIS A 88 1.09 11.27 11.28
CA HIS A 88 1.08 12.56 10.61
C HIS A 88 2.12 13.51 11.18
N SER A 89 2.90 14.15 10.31
CA SER A 89 3.88 15.18 10.67
C SER A 89 4.82 14.76 11.83
N PRO A 90 5.60 13.66 11.72
CA PRO A 90 6.54 13.25 12.78
C PRO A 90 7.54 14.38 13.08
N ASP A 91 7.79 14.68 14.35
CA ASP A 91 8.58 15.85 14.76
C ASP A 91 9.99 15.84 14.18
N ALA A 92 10.68 14.71 14.19
CA ALA A 92 12.03 14.59 13.62
C ALA A 92 12.05 14.86 12.12
N THR A 93 11.09 14.30 11.39
CA THR A 93 10.96 14.50 9.94
C THR A 93 10.61 15.96 9.63
N LEU A 94 9.67 16.57 10.36
CA LEU A 94 9.30 17.97 10.18
C LEU A 94 10.48 18.91 10.44
N ALA A 95 11.26 18.65 11.48
CA ALA A 95 12.48 19.44 11.78
C ALA A 95 13.51 19.35 10.64
N ALA A 96 13.74 18.15 10.10
CA ALA A 96 14.65 17.95 8.97
C ALA A 96 14.16 18.65 7.70
N ILE A 97 12.87 18.58 7.39
CA ILE A 97 12.23 19.26 6.26
C ILE A 97 12.47 20.77 6.36
N ASN A 98 12.17 21.38 7.53
CA ASN A 98 12.33 22.81 7.75
C ASN A 98 13.81 23.24 7.62
N ALA A 99 14.72 22.46 8.19
CA ALA A 99 16.15 22.74 8.12
C ALA A 99 16.68 22.63 6.67
N GLN A 100 16.26 21.63 5.91
CA GLN A 100 16.71 21.44 4.53
C GLN A 100 16.05 22.45 3.57
N ALA A 101 14.79 22.80 3.76
CA ALA A 101 14.12 23.77 2.92
C ALA A 101 14.85 25.13 2.89
N ALA A 102 15.48 25.52 4.01
CA ALA A 102 16.29 26.73 4.11
C ALA A 102 17.65 26.63 3.38
N LYS A 103 18.10 25.42 3.00
CA LYS A 103 19.41 25.18 2.35
C LYS A 103 19.29 24.85 0.87
N GLY A 104 18.08 24.69 0.35
CA GLY A 104 17.79 24.29 -1.02
C GLY A 104 17.01 22.98 -1.10
N ILE A 105 16.10 22.89 -2.05
CA ILE A 105 15.16 21.76 -2.19
C ILE A 105 15.59 20.82 -3.31
N THR A 106 15.78 21.35 -4.52
CA THR A 106 16.17 20.58 -5.72
C THR A 106 17.45 21.14 -6.29
N LEU A 107 18.51 20.36 -6.23
CA LEU A 107 19.86 20.82 -6.58
C LEU A 107 20.42 20.13 -7.83
N MET A 108 19.87 19.00 -8.27
CA MET A 108 20.47 18.07 -9.27
C MET A 108 21.91 17.64 -8.91
N LEU A 109 22.26 17.74 -7.64
CA LEU A 109 23.53 17.32 -7.05
C LEU A 109 23.23 16.51 -5.78
N PRO A 110 24.02 15.47 -5.48
CA PRO A 110 23.83 14.65 -4.30
C PRO A 110 24.16 15.43 -3.03
N THR A 111 23.53 15.04 -1.92
CA THR A 111 23.82 15.51 -0.56
C THR A 111 24.45 14.39 0.26
N GLU A 112 25.09 14.73 1.39
CA GLU A 112 25.62 13.74 2.35
C GLU A 112 24.53 12.80 2.87
N ASP A 113 23.32 13.32 3.07
CA ASP A 113 22.17 12.51 3.52
C ASP A 113 21.85 11.36 2.56
N ALA A 114 22.07 11.55 1.24
CA ALA A 114 21.84 10.50 0.26
C ALA A 114 22.78 9.30 0.46
N VAL A 115 24.03 9.55 0.85
CA VAL A 115 25.01 8.50 1.16
C VAL A 115 24.53 7.71 2.39
N TRP A 116 24.21 8.42 3.47
CA TRP A 116 23.71 7.80 4.69
C TRP A 116 22.45 6.97 4.46
N VAL A 117 21.49 7.51 3.70
CA VAL A 117 20.24 6.79 3.39
C VAL A 117 20.53 5.52 2.56
N GLY A 118 21.43 5.60 1.58
CA GLY A 118 21.83 4.43 0.78
C GLY A 118 22.45 3.32 1.65
N GLU A 119 23.34 3.68 2.58
CA GLU A 119 23.96 2.75 3.54
C GLU A 119 22.90 2.14 4.49
N GLU A 120 21.99 2.94 4.99
CA GLU A 120 20.92 2.47 5.89
C GLU A 120 19.93 1.53 5.17
N LEU A 121 19.57 1.82 3.92
CA LEU A 121 18.74 0.93 3.11
C LEU A 121 19.45 -0.40 2.83
N GLN A 122 20.77 -0.35 2.53
CA GLN A 122 21.58 -1.55 2.38
C GLN A 122 21.58 -2.39 3.67
N ARG A 123 21.77 -1.74 4.82
CA ARG A 123 21.76 -2.42 6.13
C ARG A 123 20.40 -3.06 6.45
N ARG A 124 19.29 -2.39 6.11
CA ARG A 124 17.93 -2.88 6.41
C ARG A 124 17.49 -4.03 5.52
N PHE A 125 17.74 -3.91 4.23
CA PHE A 125 17.17 -4.81 3.21
C PHE A 125 18.18 -5.78 2.60
N GLY A 126 19.48 -5.60 2.82
CA GLY A 126 20.52 -6.50 2.35
C GLY A 126 20.90 -6.38 0.86
N LEU A 127 20.24 -5.52 0.07
CA LEU A 127 20.58 -5.27 -1.32
C LEU A 127 21.73 -4.27 -1.41
N LYS A 128 22.63 -4.47 -2.41
CA LYS A 128 23.92 -3.78 -2.48
C LYS A 128 23.81 -2.32 -2.91
N TYR A 129 22.95 -2.00 -3.89
CA TYR A 129 22.86 -0.67 -4.50
C TYR A 129 21.45 -0.12 -4.38
N TRP A 130 21.33 1.20 -4.20
CA TRP A 130 20.05 1.90 -4.03
C TRP A 130 19.99 3.15 -4.90
N GLN A 131 18.80 3.42 -5.43
CA GLN A 131 18.47 4.62 -6.19
C GLN A 131 17.15 5.21 -5.68
N PHE A 132 16.95 6.49 -5.91
CA PHE A 132 15.85 7.26 -5.37
C PHE A 132 14.88 7.69 -6.46
N THR A 133 13.59 7.72 -6.13
CA THR A 133 12.48 8.13 -7.00
C THR A 133 11.52 9.02 -6.22
N LEU A 134 10.49 9.55 -6.89
CA LEU A 134 9.44 10.32 -6.22
C LEU A 134 8.31 9.44 -5.70
N THR A 135 8.11 8.27 -6.27
CA THR A 135 7.04 7.33 -5.91
C THR A 135 7.49 5.89 -6.12
N ALA A 136 6.78 4.94 -5.49
CA ALA A 136 6.96 3.52 -5.80
C ALA A 136 6.57 3.19 -7.26
N THR A 137 5.66 3.96 -7.87
CA THR A 137 5.36 3.84 -9.31
C THR A 137 6.61 3.99 -10.16
N ASP A 138 7.40 5.03 -9.91
CA ASP A 138 8.64 5.26 -10.66
C ASP A 138 9.67 4.16 -10.36
N ALA A 139 9.78 3.74 -9.10
CA ALA A 139 10.65 2.64 -8.71
C ALA A 139 10.32 1.35 -9.48
N ASN A 140 9.04 0.98 -9.54
CA ASN A 140 8.58 -0.18 -10.28
C ASN A 140 8.81 -0.03 -11.80
N ARG A 141 8.52 1.15 -12.38
CA ARG A 141 8.78 1.43 -13.79
C ARG A 141 10.26 1.30 -14.15
N PHE A 142 11.15 1.83 -13.31
CA PHE A 142 12.58 1.81 -13.58
C PHE A 142 13.16 0.40 -13.43
N THR A 143 12.76 -0.35 -12.41
CA THR A 143 13.21 -1.74 -12.24
C THR A 143 12.69 -2.66 -13.36
N ILE A 144 11.48 -2.47 -13.85
CA ILE A 144 10.95 -3.17 -15.03
C ILE A 144 11.79 -2.86 -16.28
N ARG A 145 12.16 -1.58 -16.53
CA ARG A 145 13.03 -1.19 -17.64
C ARG A 145 14.41 -1.83 -17.53
N MET A 146 15.02 -1.78 -16.34
CA MET A 146 16.30 -2.43 -16.09
C MET A 146 16.21 -3.94 -16.35
N ALA A 147 15.19 -4.60 -15.85
CA ALA A 147 14.97 -6.03 -16.04
C ALA A 147 14.82 -6.41 -17.53
N ARG A 148 14.04 -5.65 -18.29
CA ARG A 148 13.90 -5.82 -19.75
C ARG A 148 15.24 -5.63 -20.47
N HIS A 149 15.99 -4.60 -20.10
CA HIS A 149 17.32 -4.34 -20.67
C HIS A 149 18.31 -5.48 -20.39
N ILE A 150 18.36 -5.93 -19.15
CA ILE A 150 19.25 -7.02 -18.70
C ILE A 150 18.92 -8.33 -19.41
N THR A 151 17.64 -8.70 -19.47
CA THR A 151 17.19 -10.00 -19.97
C THR A 151 16.97 -10.05 -21.49
N GLY A 152 16.72 -8.89 -22.11
CA GLY A 152 16.30 -8.79 -23.53
C GLY A 152 14.86 -9.32 -23.76
N ARG A 153 14.08 -9.51 -22.71
CA ARG A 153 12.72 -10.07 -22.78
C ARG A 153 11.66 -8.98 -22.66
N PRO A 154 10.54 -9.06 -23.41
CA PRO A 154 9.57 -7.97 -23.46
C PRO A 154 8.53 -7.98 -22.32
N LYS A 155 8.17 -9.16 -21.79
CA LYS A 155 7.04 -9.31 -20.88
C LYS A 155 7.44 -9.21 -19.40
N ILE A 156 6.47 -8.85 -18.59
CA ILE A 156 6.51 -9.01 -17.11
C ILE A 156 5.46 -10.04 -16.69
N LEU A 157 5.55 -10.50 -15.44
CA LEU A 157 4.50 -11.28 -14.79
C LEU A 157 4.08 -10.58 -13.51
N VAL A 158 2.76 -10.48 -13.30
CA VAL A 158 2.14 -9.94 -12.09
C VAL A 158 1.05 -10.88 -11.57
N PHE A 159 0.54 -10.60 -10.37
CA PHE A 159 -0.53 -11.39 -9.75
C PHE A 159 -1.89 -10.72 -9.92
N ASN A 160 -2.92 -11.54 -10.07
CA ASN A 160 -4.28 -11.08 -10.26
C ASN A 160 -4.73 -10.16 -9.11
N TYR A 161 -5.31 -9.01 -9.43
CA TYR A 161 -5.68 -7.92 -8.50
C TYR A 161 -4.52 -7.28 -7.73
N CYS A 162 -3.26 -7.40 -8.16
CA CYS A 162 -2.15 -6.63 -7.60
C CYS A 162 -2.30 -5.12 -7.86
N TYR A 163 -1.52 -4.31 -7.14
CA TYR A 163 -1.36 -2.89 -7.43
C TYR A 163 0.09 -2.47 -7.14
N HIS A 164 0.74 -1.89 -8.15
CA HIS A 164 2.14 -1.48 -8.09
C HIS A 164 2.33 -0.02 -8.54
N GLY A 165 1.39 0.83 -8.16
CA GLY A 165 1.34 2.21 -8.64
C GLY A 165 0.73 2.31 -10.04
N SER A 166 0.84 3.48 -10.67
CA SER A 166 0.30 3.75 -12.01
C SER A 166 1.26 3.22 -13.10
N VAL A 167 1.57 1.93 -13.06
CA VAL A 167 2.37 1.22 -14.07
C VAL A 167 1.40 0.55 -15.04
N ASP A 168 1.36 1.02 -16.28
CA ASP A 168 0.36 0.61 -17.29
C ASP A 168 0.28 -0.91 -17.46
N GLU A 169 1.42 -1.58 -17.48
CA GLU A 169 1.52 -3.03 -17.64
C GLU A 169 0.88 -3.83 -16.50
N THR A 170 0.69 -3.23 -15.31
CA THR A 170 0.15 -3.94 -14.13
C THR A 170 -1.38 -3.88 -14.01
N PHE A 171 -2.06 -3.12 -14.89
CA PHE A 171 -3.51 -3.03 -14.93
C PHE A 171 -4.15 -4.15 -15.75
N ILE A 172 -3.87 -5.38 -15.37
CA ILE A 172 -4.34 -6.62 -15.97
C ILE A 172 -4.96 -7.51 -14.89
N THR A 173 -6.01 -8.25 -15.23
CA THR A 173 -6.69 -9.21 -14.35
C THR A 173 -7.09 -10.45 -15.13
N LEU A 174 -7.46 -11.51 -14.41
CA LEU A 174 -8.15 -12.68 -14.95
C LEU A 174 -9.67 -12.47 -14.85
N ASP A 175 -10.41 -12.90 -15.85
CA ASP A 175 -11.87 -13.03 -15.78
C ASP A 175 -12.29 -14.32 -15.04
N GLU A 176 -13.60 -14.62 -15.04
CA GLU A 176 -14.16 -15.80 -14.36
C GLU A 176 -13.70 -17.12 -14.98
N GLU A 177 -13.36 -17.12 -16.28
CA GLU A 177 -12.82 -18.25 -17.02
C GLU A 177 -11.29 -18.37 -16.91
N GLY A 178 -10.63 -17.45 -16.20
CA GLY A 178 -9.16 -17.39 -16.07
C GLY A 178 -8.47 -16.79 -17.30
N THR A 179 -9.19 -16.06 -18.17
CA THR A 179 -8.63 -15.41 -19.33
C THR A 179 -8.04 -14.04 -18.95
N PRO A 180 -6.78 -13.74 -19.33
CA PRO A 180 -6.18 -12.46 -19.03
C PRO A 180 -6.75 -11.32 -19.87
N GLY A 181 -7.02 -10.18 -19.25
CA GLY A 181 -7.55 -8.99 -19.92
C GLY A 181 -7.22 -7.70 -19.16
N SER A 182 -7.45 -6.56 -19.79
CA SER A 182 -7.31 -5.26 -19.12
C SER A 182 -8.24 -5.19 -17.92
N ARG A 183 -7.71 -4.74 -16.78
CA ARG A 183 -8.50 -4.55 -15.55
C ARG A 183 -9.69 -3.63 -15.81
N HIS A 184 -10.86 -3.98 -15.27
CA HIS A 184 -12.03 -3.10 -15.37
C HIS A 184 -11.71 -1.70 -14.79
N GLY A 185 -12.02 -0.66 -15.58
CA GLY A 185 -11.71 0.72 -15.23
C GLY A 185 -10.27 1.17 -15.52
N ASN A 186 -9.45 0.33 -16.15
CA ASN A 186 -8.17 0.78 -16.71
C ASN A 186 -8.41 1.81 -17.82
N LEU A 187 -7.84 3.01 -17.66
CA LEU A 187 -8.05 4.13 -18.58
C LEU A 187 -6.93 4.19 -19.62
N GLY A 188 -7.27 3.99 -20.90
CA GLY A 188 -6.42 4.27 -22.05
C GLY A 188 -5.06 3.56 -22.04
N PRO A 189 -4.98 2.23 -21.88
CA PRO A 189 -3.70 1.56 -21.99
C PRO A 189 -3.11 1.77 -23.40
N PRO A 190 -1.79 2.03 -23.52
CA PRO A 190 -1.17 2.32 -24.82
C PRO A 190 -1.18 1.10 -25.75
N VAL A 191 -1.21 -0.10 -25.16
CA VAL A 191 -1.34 -1.39 -25.83
C VAL A 191 -2.27 -2.28 -25.01
N ASN A 192 -2.76 -3.36 -25.61
CA ASN A 192 -3.47 -4.38 -24.83
C ASN A 192 -2.50 -4.97 -23.79
N PRO A 193 -2.77 -4.88 -22.46
CA PRO A 193 -1.86 -5.38 -21.43
C PRO A 193 -1.42 -6.84 -21.61
N VAL A 194 -2.21 -7.67 -22.26
CA VAL A 194 -1.86 -9.08 -22.55
C VAL A 194 -0.62 -9.22 -23.44
N GLU A 195 -0.30 -8.20 -24.23
CA GLU A 195 0.89 -8.21 -25.09
C GLU A 195 2.19 -8.05 -24.29
N THR A 196 2.13 -7.31 -23.19
CA THR A 196 3.30 -6.95 -22.38
C THR A 196 3.37 -7.66 -21.04
N THR A 197 2.27 -8.32 -20.61
CA THR A 197 2.15 -8.83 -19.25
C THR A 197 1.43 -10.18 -19.21
N LYS A 198 1.99 -11.09 -18.41
CA LYS A 198 1.29 -12.30 -17.96
C LYS A 198 0.72 -12.05 -16.59
N VAL A 199 -0.48 -12.54 -16.32
CA VAL A 199 -1.13 -12.48 -15.03
C VAL A 199 -1.54 -13.90 -14.60
N ILE A 200 -1.27 -14.21 -13.32
CA ILE A 200 -1.64 -15.48 -12.70
C ILE A 200 -2.22 -15.22 -11.30
N GLU A 201 -2.85 -16.21 -10.71
CA GLU A 201 -3.24 -16.13 -9.31
C GLU A 201 -2.03 -16.24 -8.39
N PHE A 202 -2.07 -15.51 -7.25
CA PHE A 202 -1.11 -15.68 -6.17
C PHE A 202 -1.28 -17.07 -5.53
N ASN A 203 -0.21 -17.67 -5.03
CA ASN A 203 -0.21 -19.04 -4.51
C ASN A 203 -0.42 -20.15 -5.55
N ASP A 204 -0.35 -19.85 -6.85
CA ASP A 204 -0.46 -20.84 -7.92
C ASP A 204 0.93 -21.15 -8.53
N ILE A 205 1.65 -22.08 -7.89
CA ILE A 205 2.98 -22.53 -8.34
C ILE A 205 2.93 -23.19 -9.74
N PRO A 206 1.96 -24.05 -10.08
CA PRO A 206 1.84 -24.64 -11.41
C PRO A 206 1.65 -23.58 -12.51
N ALA A 207 0.81 -22.57 -12.28
CA ALA A 207 0.63 -21.46 -13.22
C ALA A 207 1.90 -20.64 -13.40
N LEU A 208 2.66 -20.42 -12.29
CA LEU A 208 3.95 -19.73 -12.33
C LEU A 208 4.96 -20.50 -13.19
N GLU A 209 5.11 -21.81 -12.98
CA GLU A 209 5.99 -22.64 -13.80
C GLU A 209 5.64 -22.59 -15.28
N THR A 210 4.36 -22.80 -15.60
CA THR A 210 3.85 -22.75 -16.98
C THR A 210 4.10 -21.40 -17.63
N SER A 211 3.84 -20.31 -16.90
CA SER A 211 3.99 -18.95 -17.42
C SER A 211 5.44 -18.59 -17.69
N LEU A 212 6.39 -19.07 -16.92
CA LEU A 212 7.82 -18.76 -17.07
C LEU A 212 8.57 -19.76 -18.00
N ALA A 213 7.97 -20.89 -18.36
CA ALA A 213 8.61 -21.93 -19.20
C ALA A 213 9.03 -21.40 -20.58
N ALA A 214 8.27 -20.46 -21.19
CA ALA A 214 8.57 -19.87 -22.49
C ALA A 214 9.78 -18.92 -22.47
N LYS A 215 10.29 -18.55 -21.29
CA LYS A 215 11.43 -17.63 -21.10
C LYS A 215 11.28 -16.28 -21.83
N ASP A 216 10.04 -15.79 -21.98
CA ASP A 216 9.70 -14.49 -22.57
C ASP A 216 9.40 -13.40 -21.54
N VAL A 217 9.46 -13.76 -20.24
CA VAL A 217 9.23 -12.87 -19.11
C VAL A 217 10.57 -12.35 -18.59
N ALA A 218 10.73 -11.04 -18.54
CA ALA A 218 11.90 -10.35 -18.00
C ALA A 218 11.95 -10.44 -16.48
N VAL A 219 10.79 -10.23 -15.84
CA VAL A 219 10.72 -10.09 -14.39
C VAL A 219 9.31 -10.46 -13.87
N VAL A 220 9.28 -11.05 -12.67
CA VAL A 220 8.08 -11.15 -11.84
C VAL A 220 8.08 -9.95 -10.89
N LEU A 221 6.97 -9.23 -10.83
CA LEU A 221 6.74 -8.15 -9.87
C LEU A 221 5.68 -8.60 -8.86
N ALA A 222 6.05 -8.66 -7.59
CA ALA A 222 5.24 -9.20 -6.51
C ALA A 222 5.27 -8.35 -5.24
N GLU A 223 4.14 -8.19 -4.56
CA GLU A 223 4.14 -7.96 -3.12
C GLU A 223 4.51 -9.29 -2.42
N PRO A 224 5.25 -9.30 -1.31
CA PRO A 224 5.54 -10.55 -0.60
C PRO A 224 4.31 -11.13 0.13
N VAL A 225 3.35 -10.29 0.46
CA VAL A 225 1.98 -10.59 0.89
C VAL A 225 1.10 -9.65 0.11
N MET A 226 0.06 -10.12 -0.57
CA MET A 226 -0.83 -9.21 -1.28
C MET A 226 -1.58 -8.33 -0.29
N THR A 227 -1.72 -7.05 -0.63
CA THR A 227 -2.42 -6.08 0.22
C THR A 227 -3.44 -5.23 -0.53
N ASN A 228 -3.38 -5.17 -1.85
CA ASN A 228 -4.27 -4.30 -2.65
C ASN A 228 -5.75 -4.71 -2.60
N ILE A 229 -6.05 -5.98 -2.46
CA ILE A 229 -7.41 -6.52 -2.37
C ILE A 229 -7.66 -7.18 -1.01
N GLY A 230 -6.83 -6.82 -0.02
CA GLY A 230 -6.80 -7.36 1.32
C GLY A 230 -5.56 -8.21 1.60
N ILE A 231 -5.36 -8.55 2.87
CA ILE A 231 -4.19 -9.29 3.33
C ILE A 231 -4.31 -10.76 2.92
N ILE A 232 -3.53 -11.17 1.91
CA ILE A 232 -3.45 -12.54 1.41
C ILE A 232 -2.01 -13.04 1.60
N HIS A 233 -1.83 -13.94 2.55
CA HIS A 233 -0.53 -14.51 2.85
C HIS A 233 -0.08 -15.54 1.81
N PRO A 234 1.25 -15.66 1.57
CA PRO A 234 1.78 -16.77 0.80
C PRO A 234 1.51 -18.10 1.50
N ASP A 235 1.21 -19.12 0.72
CA ASP A 235 1.18 -20.50 1.23
C ASP A 235 2.59 -20.93 1.64
N PRO A 236 2.73 -21.88 2.59
CA PRO A 236 4.03 -22.42 2.96
C PRO A 236 4.83 -22.92 1.74
N GLY A 237 6.07 -22.46 1.61
CA GLY A 237 6.95 -22.82 0.49
C GLY A 237 6.76 -22.00 -0.80
N TYR A 238 5.80 -21.09 -0.85
CA TYR A 238 5.51 -20.31 -2.06
C TYR A 238 6.68 -19.40 -2.47
N HIS A 239 7.28 -18.69 -1.55
CA HIS A 239 8.40 -17.78 -1.86
C HIS A 239 9.67 -18.53 -2.27
N GLU A 240 9.93 -19.68 -1.68
CA GLU A 240 11.04 -20.56 -2.08
C GLU A 240 10.83 -21.04 -3.51
N ALA A 241 9.63 -21.53 -3.85
CA ALA A 241 9.28 -21.94 -5.19
C ALA A 241 9.36 -20.78 -6.19
N LEU A 242 8.82 -19.61 -5.84
CA LEU A 242 8.90 -18.39 -6.67
C LEU A 242 10.36 -18.06 -6.99
N ARG A 243 11.25 -18.09 -5.98
CA ARG A 243 12.66 -17.78 -6.18
C ARG A 243 13.38 -18.84 -7.00
N GLU A 244 13.12 -20.12 -6.74
CA GLU A 244 13.72 -21.23 -7.51
C GLU A 244 13.33 -21.14 -8.98
N ILE A 245 12.03 -21.01 -9.26
CA ILE A 245 11.50 -20.96 -10.64
C ILE A 245 12.05 -19.76 -11.39
N THR A 246 12.07 -18.57 -10.78
CA THR A 246 12.62 -17.36 -11.42
C THR A 246 14.11 -17.53 -11.74
N ARG A 247 14.92 -18.05 -10.83
CA ARG A 247 16.35 -18.34 -11.09
C ARG A 247 16.54 -19.36 -12.23
N ARG A 248 15.83 -20.48 -12.18
CA ARG A 248 15.94 -21.55 -13.18
C ARG A 248 15.55 -21.08 -14.58
N THR A 249 14.59 -20.17 -14.71
CA THR A 249 14.14 -19.64 -16.00
C THR A 249 14.93 -18.42 -16.45
N GLY A 250 15.81 -17.86 -15.62
CA GLY A 250 16.54 -16.62 -15.86
C GLY A 250 15.60 -15.40 -15.89
N THR A 251 14.49 -15.47 -15.17
CA THR A 251 13.55 -14.36 -14.94
C THR A 251 13.97 -13.65 -13.66
N LEU A 252 14.00 -12.32 -13.66
CA LEU A 252 14.33 -11.54 -12.47
C LEU A 252 13.12 -11.43 -11.54
N LEU A 253 13.37 -11.10 -10.27
CA LEU A 253 12.33 -10.95 -9.23
C LEU A 253 12.41 -9.56 -8.61
N ILE A 254 11.31 -8.79 -8.70
CA ILE A 254 11.09 -7.55 -7.95
C ILE A 254 10.15 -7.85 -6.79
N ILE A 255 10.54 -7.49 -5.57
CA ILE A 255 9.64 -7.46 -4.41
C ILE A 255 9.27 -6.01 -4.09
N ASP A 256 7.98 -5.72 -4.12
CA ASP A 256 7.42 -4.41 -3.75
C ASP A 256 7.03 -4.41 -2.27
N GLU A 257 7.81 -3.71 -1.45
CA GLU A 257 7.64 -3.59 0.01
C GLU A 257 6.79 -2.39 0.44
N THR A 258 6.18 -1.69 -0.50
CA THR A 258 5.49 -0.42 -0.22
C THR A 258 4.45 -0.53 0.90
N HIS A 259 3.70 -1.62 0.97
CA HIS A 259 2.73 -1.88 2.02
C HIS A 259 3.25 -2.81 3.12
N THR A 260 4.15 -3.71 2.78
CA THR A 260 4.66 -4.77 3.67
C THR A 260 5.80 -4.29 4.58
N LEU A 261 6.28 -3.05 4.36
CA LEU A 261 7.21 -2.38 5.29
C LEU A 261 6.66 -2.31 6.73
N CYS A 262 5.36 -2.43 6.95
CA CYS A 262 4.75 -2.52 8.28
C CYS A 262 5.15 -3.77 9.08
N THR A 263 5.92 -4.71 8.53
CA THR A 263 6.29 -5.97 9.23
C THR A 263 7.58 -5.89 10.04
N SER A 264 8.54 -5.08 9.61
CA SER A 264 9.82 -4.87 10.30
C SER A 264 10.57 -3.67 9.71
N PRO A 265 11.63 -3.16 10.36
CA PRO A 265 12.48 -2.11 9.80
C PRO A 265 13.08 -2.43 8.43
N GLY A 266 13.26 -3.70 8.09
CA GLY A 266 13.70 -4.18 6.78
C GLY A 266 12.59 -4.84 5.95
N GLY A 267 11.32 -4.54 6.27
CA GLY A 267 10.15 -5.07 5.58
C GLY A 267 9.95 -6.57 5.80
N TYR A 268 9.07 -7.14 4.99
CA TYR A 268 8.83 -8.57 4.95
C TYR A 268 10.06 -9.32 4.42
N THR A 269 10.72 -8.76 3.41
CA THR A 269 11.91 -9.35 2.75
C THR A 269 13.00 -9.67 3.76
N SER A 270 13.39 -8.72 4.60
CA SER A 270 14.42 -8.95 5.62
C SER A 270 13.95 -9.89 6.72
N LYS A 271 12.70 -9.72 7.20
CA LYS A 271 12.13 -10.53 8.29
C LYS A 271 12.08 -12.02 7.96
N TYR A 272 11.80 -12.36 6.70
CA TYR A 272 11.63 -13.75 6.23
C TYR A 272 12.74 -14.23 5.29
N GLY A 273 13.81 -13.45 5.12
CA GLY A 273 15.01 -13.86 4.37
C GLY A 273 14.77 -14.04 2.87
N LEU A 274 13.86 -13.27 2.27
CA LEU A 274 13.63 -13.31 0.83
C LEU A 274 14.85 -12.77 0.07
N GLN A 275 15.09 -13.28 -1.13
CA GLN A 275 16.25 -12.95 -1.96
C GLN A 275 15.84 -12.43 -3.34
N PRO A 276 15.23 -11.24 -3.45
CA PRO A 276 14.90 -10.66 -4.75
C PRO A 276 16.13 -10.16 -5.49
N ASP A 277 15.99 -9.94 -6.80
CA ASP A 277 16.99 -9.25 -7.61
C ASP A 277 16.85 -7.73 -7.48
N PHE A 278 15.60 -7.26 -7.33
CA PHE A 278 15.23 -5.89 -7.03
C PHE A 278 14.25 -5.82 -5.86
N LEU A 279 14.31 -4.73 -5.12
CA LEU A 279 13.30 -4.35 -4.13
C LEU A 279 12.85 -2.92 -4.41
N THR A 280 11.54 -2.68 -4.35
CA THR A 280 10.96 -1.33 -4.48
C THR A 280 10.19 -0.98 -3.22
N CYS A 281 10.20 0.29 -2.84
CA CYS A 281 9.43 0.80 -1.71
C CYS A 281 9.14 2.29 -1.88
N GLY A 282 8.02 2.74 -1.32
CA GLY A 282 7.64 4.16 -1.32
C GLY A 282 6.90 4.53 -0.04
N LYS A 283 5.84 5.33 -0.18
CA LYS A 283 4.88 5.71 0.88
C LYS A 283 5.54 6.19 2.20
N PRO A 284 5.81 5.34 3.24
CA PRO A 284 6.18 5.84 4.57
C PRO A 284 7.63 6.32 4.68
N LEU A 285 8.48 6.06 3.68
CA LEU A 285 9.94 6.23 3.82
C LEU A 285 10.39 7.65 4.19
N ALA A 286 9.65 8.66 3.77
CA ALA A 286 10.00 10.07 4.02
C ALA A 286 8.94 10.81 4.86
N GLY A 287 8.21 10.07 5.73
CA GLY A 287 7.26 10.65 6.68
C GLY A 287 6.12 11.46 6.04
N GLY A 288 5.68 11.08 4.83
CA GLY A 288 4.62 11.73 4.07
C GLY A 288 5.09 12.64 2.92
N ILE A 289 6.37 12.93 2.80
CA ILE A 289 6.95 13.60 1.64
C ILE A 289 7.04 12.60 0.47
N PRO A 290 6.66 13.00 -0.78
CA PRO A 290 6.80 12.13 -1.94
C PRO A 290 8.23 11.61 -2.10
N ALA A 291 8.39 10.29 -1.98
CA ALA A 291 9.65 9.60 -2.12
C ALA A 291 9.42 8.12 -2.43
N GLY A 292 10.36 7.54 -3.13
CA GLY A 292 10.45 6.11 -3.37
C GLY A 292 11.90 5.71 -3.56
N VAL A 293 12.16 4.42 -3.44
CA VAL A 293 13.48 3.83 -3.62
C VAL A 293 13.37 2.52 -4.38
N TYR A 294 14.44 2.16 -5.07
CA TYR A 294 14.64 0.80 -5.50
C TYR A 294 16.07 0.36 -5.20
N GLY A 295 16.18 -0.87 -4.71
CA GLY A 295 17.45 -1.53 -4.45
C GLY A 295 17.67 -2.69 -5.40
N PHE A 296 18.94 -3.07 -5.64
CA PHE A 296 19.29 -4.20 -6.48
C PHE A 296 20.61 -4.85 -6.07
N THR A 297 20.78 -6.10 -6.53
CA THR A 297 21.94 -6.91 -6.21
C THR A 297 23.20 -6.48 -6.98
N GLN A 298 24.38 -6.95 -6.54
CA GLN A 298 25.63 -6.77 -7.28
C GLN A 298 25.55 -7.37 -8.69
N GLU A 299 24.95 -8.55 -8.83
CA GLU A 299 24.82 -9.25 -10.12
C GLU A 299 24.00 -8.43 -11.13
N VAL A 300 22.87 -7.83 -10.65
CA VAL A 300 22.06 -6.92 -11.45
C VAL A 300 22.89 -5.71 -11.88
N ALA A 301 23.63 -5.09 -10.97
CA ALA A 301 24.47 -3.93 -11.26
C ALA A 301 25.53 -4.24 -12.33
N ASP A 302 26.27 -5.31 -12.16
CA ASP A 302 27.35 -5.71 -13.08
C ASP A 302 26.80 -5.97 -14.48
N THR A 303 25.65 -6.66 -14.57
CA THR A 303 25.01 -6.95 -15.87
C THR A 303 24.46 -5.69 -16.52
N PHE A 304 23.83 -4.80 -15.75
CA PHE A 304 23.27 -3.55 -16.24
C PHE A 304 24.36 -2.65 -16.81
N TRP A 305 25.46 -2.41 -16.06
CA TRP A 305 26.56 -1.56 -16.49
C TRP A 305 27.29 -2.11 -17.71
N THR A 306 27.44 -3.43 -17.82
CA THR A 306 28.08 -4.05 -18.99
C THR A 306 27.28 -3.84 -20.28
N LYS A 307 25.95 -3.72 -20.18
CA LYS A 307 25.04 -3.53 -21.32
C LYS A 307 24.72 -2.07 -21.63
N LEU A 308 25.03 -1.14 -20.71
CA LEU A 308 24.73 0.27 -20.86
C LEU A 308 25.96 1.02 -21.40
N GLU A 309 25.86 1.49 -22.64
CA GLU A 309 26.87 2.39 -23.25
C GLU A 309 26.65 3.82 -22.76
N LEU A 310 27.13 4.14 -21.54
CA LEU A 310 26.92 5.42 -20.88
C LEU A 310 27.45 6.64 -21.67
N ASP A 311 28.48 6.47 -22.47
CA ASP A 311 29.09 7.57 -23.24
C ASP A 311 28.23 8.00 -24.44
N GLN A 312 27.22 7.22 -24.83
CA GLN A 312 26.41 7.44 -26.03
C GLN A 312 24.91 7.57 -25.75
N SER A 313 24.44 7.26 -24.55
CA SER A 313 23.02 7.29 -24.22
C SER A 313 22.71 8.22 -23.07
N ASP A 314 21.61 8.94 -23.18
CA ASP A 314 20.87 9.44 -22.03
C ASP A 314 20.62 8.28 -21.06
N VAL A 315 20.40 8.55 -19.78
CA VAL A 315 20.25 7.57 -18.67
C VAL A 315 19.12 6.52 -18.85
N GLY A 316 18.74 6.19 -20.08
CA GLY A 316 17.79 5.13 -20.42
C GLY A 316 16.35 5.40 -19.97
N GLY A 317 16.00 6.65 -19.70
CA GLY A 317 14.70 7.02 -19.14
C GLY A 317 14.50 6.58 -17.69
N ILE A 318 15.60 6.42 -16.95
CA ILE A 318 15.62 6.15 -15.50
C ILE A 318 15.99 7.44 -14.77
N GLY A 319 15.24 7.80 -13.73
CA GLY A 319 15.45 9.04 -12.98
C GLY A 319 14.43 10.13 -13.31
N GLY A 320 14.79 11.36 -13.08
CA GLY A 320 13.98 12.55 -13.29
C GLY A 320 14.53 13.73 -12.48
N THR A 321 14.26 14.95 -12.92
CA THR A 321 14.81 16.19 -12.33
C THR A 321 14.59 16.29 -10.81
N LEU A 322 13.49 15.80 -10.31
CA LEU A 322 13.14 15.85 -8.88
C LEU A 322 13.47 14.58 -8.10
N ALA A 323 13.87 13.50 -8.77
CA ALA A 323 14.24 12.25 -8.10
C ALA A 323 15.51 12.47 -7.25
N GLY A 324 15.52 11.97 -6.02
CA GLY A 324 16.66 12.15 -5.11
C GLY A 324 16.91 13.60 -4.69
N ASN A 325 15.87 14.46 -4.70
CA ASN A 325 16.03 15.86 -4.27
C ASN A 325 16.37 15.95 -2.78
N ALA A 326 17.10 17.00 -2.42
CA ALA A 326 17.63 17.18 -1.08
C ALA A 326 16.55 17.18 0.02
N LEU A 327 15.35 17.71 -0.26
CA LEU A 327 14.28 17.76 0.73
C LEU A 327 13.74 16.37 1.05
N SER A 328 13.42 15.57 0.02
CA SER A 328 12.92 14.19 0.20
C SER A 328 13.97 13.30 0.88
N ILE A 329 15.24 13.47 0.54
CA ILE A 329 16.36 12.71 1.15
C ILE A 329 16.54 13.08 2.62
N ALA A 330 16.51 14.35 2.98
CA ALA A 330 16.62 14.78 4.39
C ALA A 330 15.41 14.27 5.21
N ALA A 331 14.21 14.34 4.64
CA ALA A 331 13.02 13.77 5.27
C ALA A 331 13.12 12.25 5.45
N MET A 332 13.64 11.53 4.43
CA MET A 332 13.85 10.08 4.48
C MET A 332 14.88 9.71 5.54
N ARG A 333 16.03 10.40 5.59
CA ARG A 333 17.04 10.19 6.64
C ARG A 333 16.43 10.31 8.04
N ALA A 334 15.77 11.43 8.34
CA ALA A 334 15.19 11.66 9.65
C ALA A 334 14.10 10.60 9.99
N THR A 335 13.31 10.19 9.00
CA THR A 335 12.27 9.17 9.17
C THR A 335 12.89 7.80 9.48
N LEU A 336 13.91 7.38 8.73
CA LEU A 336 14.59 6.11 8.94
C LEU A 336 15.36 6.09 10.27
N GLU A 337 16.03 7.18 10.62
CA GLU A 337 16.86 7.26 11.81
C GLU A 337 16.06 7.36 13.12
N HIS A 338 14.96 8.12 13.11
CA HIS A 338 14.28 8.51 14.35
C HIS A 338 12.84 8.02 14.48
N VAL A 339 12.19 7.64 13.39
CA VAL A 339 10.76 7.24 13.38
C VAL A 339 10.58 5.76 13.14
N LEU A 340 11.08 5.23 12.02
CA LEU A 340 10.99 3.80 11.67
C LEU A 340 12.04 2.97 12.44
N THR A 341 11.98 3.02 13.76
CA THR A 341 12.91 2.35 14.69
C THR A 341 12.37 1.00 15.17
N PRO A 342 13.23 0.06 15.59
CA PRO A 342 12.76 -1.22 16.16
C PRO A 342 11.74 -1.05 17.30
N ALA A 343 11.93 -0.04 18.16
CA ALA A 343 11.01 0.26 19.27
C ALA A 343 9.62 0.69 18.77
N MET A 344 9.56 1.46 17.68
CA MET A 344 8.29 1.83 17.04
C MET A 344 7.55 0.58 16.54
N TYR A 345 8.25 -0.31 15.83
CA TYR A 345 7.66 -1.55 15.34
C TYR A 345 7.12 -2.43 16.48
N GLU A 346 7.91 -2.63 17.53
CA GLU A 346 7.48 -3.40 18.71
C GLU A 346 6.24 -2.80 19.38
N ARG A 347 6.18 -1.48 19.53
CA ARG A 347 5.02 -0.78 20.07
C ARG A 347 3.77 -0.96 19.19
N CYS A 348 3.91 -0.76 17.87
CA CYS A 348 2.79 -0.90 16.95
C CYS A 348 2.29 -2.34 16.86
N GLU A 349 3.19 -3.35 16.92
CA GLU A 349 2.80 -4.75 16.97
C GLU A 349 1.96 -5.08 18.21
N LYS A 350 2.33 -4.58 19.39
CA LYS A 350 1.54 -4.77 20.63
C LYS A 350 0.13 -4.15 20.53
N LEU A 351 0.02 -2.98 19.92
CA LEU A 351 -1.27 -2.34 19.69
C LEU A 351 -2.11 -3.09 18.64
N ALA A 352 -1.46 -3.63 17.62
CA ALA A 352 -2.13 -4.48 16.63
C ALA A 352 -2.63 -5.80 17.24
N ASP A 353 -1.89 -6.42 18.18
CA ASP A 353 -2.36 -7.57 18.95
C ASP A 353 -3.66 -7.23 19.72
N ARG A 354 -3.69 -6.06 20.36
CA ARG A 354 -4.87 -5.57 21.08
C ARG A 354 -6.06 -5.33 20.14
N TYR A 355 -5.80 -4.70 18.99
CA TYR A 355 -6.82 -4.45 17.97
C TYR A 355 -7.41 -5.76 17.43
N GLU A 356 -6.56 -6.68 17.01
CA GLU A 356 -6.95 -8.00 16.52
C GLU A 356 -7.78 -8.77 17.54
N THR A 357 -7.33 -8.81 18.80
CA THR A 357 -8.05 -9.46 19.90
C THR A 357 -9.42 -8.83 20.09
N GLY A 358 -9.50 -7.50 20.14
CA GLY A 358 -10.78 -6.80 20.32
C GLY A 358 -11.79 -7.09 19.20
N VAL A 359 -11.35 -7.13 17.95
CA VAL A 359 -12.20 -7.46 16.80
C VAL A 359 -12.65 -8.93 16.85
N LEU A 360 -11.73 -9.86 17.16
CA LEU A 360 -12.04 -11.29 17.29
C LEU A 360 -13.04 -11.57 18.42
N ASP A 361 -12.93 -10.87 19.54
CA ASP A 361 -13.87 -11.01 20.66
C ASP A 361 -15.30 -10.59 20.25
N VAL A 362 -15.44 -9.50 19.49
CA VAL A 362 -16.74 -9.06 18.95
C VAL A 362 -17.29 -10.07 17.94
N ILE A 363 -16.45 -10.55 17.02
CA ILE A 363 -16.84 -11.58 16.04
C ILE A 363 -17.41 -12.81 16.77
N LYS A 364 -16.75 -13.25 17.83
CA LYS A 364 -17.18 -14.39 18.66
C LYS A 364 -18.44 -14.07 19.46
N GLU A 365 -18.55 -12.89 20.07
CA GLU A 365 -19.70 -12.43 20.86
C GLU A 365 -20.99 -12.47 20.04
N PHE A 366 -20.92 -12.04 18.78
CA PHE A 366 -22.08 -11.97 17.89
C PHE A 366 -22.23 -13.18 16.96
N ASP A 367 -21.37 -14.21 17.09
CA ASP A 367 -21.34 -15.39 16.21
C ASP A 367 -21.32 -15.00 14.72
N LEU A 368 -20.43 -14.03 14.36
CA LEU A 368 -20.32 -13.52 12.99
C LEU A 368 -19.52 -14.50 12.12
N PRO A 369 -19.90 -14.70 10.83
CA PRO A 369 -19.16 -15.54 9.90
C PRO A 369 -17.94 -14.79 9.32
N TRP A 370 -17.17 -14.13 10.17
CA TRP A 370 -16.06 -13.27 9.78
C TRP A 370 -14.73 -13.78 10.34
N ILE A 371 -13.65 -13.39 9.70
CA ILE A 371 -12.28 -13.70 10.13
C ILE A 371 -11.44 -12.43 10.22
N VAL A 372 -10.28 -12.53 10.88
CA VAL A 372 -9.27 -11.49 10.92
C VAL A 372 -7.98 -12.01 10.32
N LYS A 373 -7.26 -11.16 9.59
CA LYS A 373 -5.90 -11.37 9.09
C LYS A 373 -5.01 -10.23 9.51
N ARG A 374 -3.73 -10.54 9.73
CA ARG A 374 -2.75 -9.57 10.18
C ARG A 374 -1.44 -9.67 9.40
N LEU A 375 -0.83 -8.52 9.15
CA LEU A 375 0.49 -8.38 8.54
C LEU A 375 1.29 -7.31 9.31
N GLY A 376 2.21 -7.72 10.18
CA GLY A 376 2.89 -6.80 11.09
C GLY A 376 1.88 -6.07 11.98
N PHE A 377 1.89 -4.74 11.90
CA PHE A 377 0.90 -3.91 12.60
C PHE A 377 -0.23 -3.39 11.68
N ARG A 378 -0.57 -4.15 10.63
CA ARG A 378 -1.74 -4.00 9.78
C ARG A 378 -2.71 -5.13 10.07
N VAL A 379 -3.98 -4.83 10.36
CA VAL A 379 -5.00 -5.79 10.75
C VAL A 379 -6.24 -5.58 9.89
N GLU A 380 -6.79 -6.65 9.34
CA GLU A 380 -7.95 -6.61 8.47
C GLU A 380 -8.98 -7.67 8.87
N TYR A 381 -10.26 -7.32 8.90
CA TYR A 381 -11.34 -8.29 9.04
C TYR A 381 -12.04 -8.50 7.70
N TRP A 382 -12.52 -9.75 7.50
CA TRP A 382 -13.17 -10.18 6.29
C TRP A 382 -14.57 -10.71 6.58
N PHE A 383 -15.54 -10.38 5.72
CA PHE A 383 -16.93 -10.83 5.84
C PHE A 383 -17.15 -12.26 5.36
N ARG A 384 -16.23 -13.15 5.70
CA ARG A 384 -16.25 -14.57 5.30
C ARG A 384 -15.58 -15.46 6.35
N GLN A 385 -15.89 -16.75 6.30
CA GLN A 385 -15.39 -17.74 7.28
C GLN A 385 -13.99 -18.24 7.00
N THR A 386 -13.55 -18.20 5.75
CA THR A 386 -12.24 -18.72 5.32
C THR A 386 -11.43 -17.62 4.65
N PRO A 387 -10.12 -17.52 4.89
CA PRO A 387 -9.29 -16.54 4.24
C PRO A 387 -9.22 -16.79 2.72
N PRO A 388 -9.22 -15.73 1.89
CA PRO A 388 -8.92 -15.89 0.48
C PRO A 388 -7.45 -16.29 0.30
N ARG A 389 -7.16 -17.14 -0.70
CA ARG A 389 -5.82 -17.58 -1.04
C ARG A 389 -5.19 -16.79 -2.19
N ASN A 390 -6.01 -16.04 -2.93
CA ASN A 390 -5.58 -15.31 -4.11
C ASN A 390 -6.50 -14.12 -4.41
N GLY A 391 -6.15 -13.34 -5.44
CA GLY A 391 -6.88 -12.13 -5.81
C GLY A 391 -8.31 -12.39 -6.30
N GLY A 392 -8.53 -13.44 -7.06
CA GLY A 392 -9.86 -13.81 -7.56
C GLY A 392 -10.81 -14.18 -6.42
N GLU A 393 -10.36 -15.01 -5.47
CA GLU A 393 -11.14 -15.36 -4.27
C GLU A 393 -11.45 -14.14 -3.39
N ALA A 394 -10.51 -13.21 -3.27
CA ALA A 394 -10.69 -12.00 -2.51
C ALA A 394 -11.72 -11.07 -3.17
N ASN A 395 -11.61 -10.87 -4.49
CA ASN A 395 -12.58 -10.05 -5.24
C ASN A 395 -14.01 -10.62 -5.15
N ALA A 396 -14.16 -11.93 -5.24
CA ALA A 396 -15.46 -12.60 -5.11
C ALA A 396 -16.07 -12.47 -3.70
N ALA A 397 -15.29 -12.12 -2.69
CA ALA A 397 -15.72 -11.96 -1.30
C ALA A 397 -16.16 -10.54 -0.93
N VAL A 398 -16.01 -9.57 -1.84
CA VAL A 398 -16.34 -8.16 -1.56
C VAL A 398 -17.85 -7.98 -1.39
N ASP A 399 -18.26 -7.36 -0.28
CA ASP A 399 -19.62 -6.90 -0.01
C ASP A 399 -19.61 -5.38 0.13
N GLY A 400 -19.70 -4.68 -0.99
CA GLY A 400 -19.50 -3.22 -1.05
C GLY A 400 -20.52 -2.41 -0.25
N GLU A 401 -21.75 -2.92 -0.04
CA GLU A 401 -22.75 -2.23 0.79
C GLU A 401 -22.44 -2.38 2.28
N LEU A 402 -22.01 -3.56 2.70
CA LEU A 402 -21.60 -3.81 4.08
C LEU A 402 -20.29 -3.08 4.38
N ASP A 403 -19.30 -3.13 3.49
CA ASP A 403 -18.06 -2.35 3.59
C ASP A 403 -18.38 -0.87 3.83
N ARG A 404 -19.19 -0.28 2.94
CA ARG A 404 -19.54 1.14 3.02
C ARG A 404 -20.27 1.47 4.32
N THR A 405 -21.16 0.59 4.78
CA THR A 405 -21.91 0.81 6.03
C THR A 405 -20.98 0.79 7.24
N MET A 406 -20.07 -0.19 7.33
CA MET A 406 -19.12 -0.29 8.44
C MET A 406 -18.17 0.91 8.47
N HIS A 407 -17.66 1.34 7.32
CA HIS A 407 -16.78 2.50 7.21
C HIS A 407 -17.49 3.81 7.56
N LEU A 408 -18.72 4.01 7.10
CA LEU A 408 -19.48 5.22 7.40
C LEU A 408 -19.92 5.27 8.87
N TRP A 409 -20.25 4.10 9.46
CA TRP A 409 -20.52 3.97 10.89
C TRP A 409 -19.31 4.41 11.72
N ALA A 410 -18.11 3.93 11.37
CA ALA A 410 -16.87 4.31 12.04
C ALA A 410 -16.54 5.80 11.85
N LEU A 411 -16.65 6.31 10.62
CA LEU A 411 -16.38 7.71 10.27
C LEU A 411 -17.27 8.68 11.07
N ASN A 412 -18.56 8.39 11.16
CA ASN A 412 -19.51 9.21 11.94
C ASN A 412 -19.22 9.21 13.46
N ARG A 413 -18.38 8.27 13.92
CA ARG A 413 -17.93 8.15 15.33
C ARG A 413 -16.47 8.56 15.52
N GLY A 414 -15.90 9.28 14.53
CA GLY A 414 -14.57 9.83 14.61
C GLY A 414 -13.45 8.80 14.38
N ILE A 415 -13.69 7.78 13.57
CA ILE A 415 -12.69 6.78 13.20
C ILE A 415 -12.60 6.70 11.67
N LEU A 416 -11.41 6.92 11.11
CA LEU A 416 -11.15 6.71 9.68
C LEU A 416 -10.49 5.34 9.46
N MET A 417 -11.13 4.50 8.61
CA MET A 417 -10.60 3.23 8.14
C MET A 417 -10.15 3.33 6.69
N THR A 418 -9.34 2.39 6.21
CA THR A 418 -8.91 2.34 4.81
C THR A 418 -10.10 2.09 3.87
N PRO A 419 -10.38 2.95 2.88
CA PRO A 419 -11.67 2.95 2.17
C PRO A 419 -11.90 1.80 1.20
N PHE A 420 -10.89 1.01 0.90
CA PHE A 420 -10.96 -0.11 -0.07
C PHE A 420 -10.97 -1.47 0.62
N HIS A 421 -10.78 -1.48 1.93
CA HIS A 421 -10.60 -2.67 2.75
C HIS A 421 -11.14 -2.42 4.16
N ASN A 422 -11.41 -3.49 4.90
CA ASN A 422 -11.68 -3.41 6.33
C ASN A 422 -10.36 -3.47 7.13
N MET A 423 -9.41 -2.67 6.71
CA MET A 423 -8.02 -2.70 7.16
C MET A 423 -7.70 -1.50 8.04
N ALA A 424 -7.12 -1.78 9.20
CA ALA A 424 -6.52 -0.79 10.09
C ALA A 424 -5.00 -0.88 10.02
N LEU A 425 -4.34 0.26 10.00
CA LEU A 425 -2.90 0.42 10.19
C LEU A 425 -2.66 1.17 11.50
N ILE A 426 -1.72 0.72 12.30
CA ILE A 426 -1.40 1.30 13.60
C ILE A 426 -0.22 2.26 13.48
N ALA A 427 -0.35 3.50 13.94
CA ALA A 427 0.78 4.43 14.06
C ALA A 427 1.43 4.35 15.44
N ALA A 428 2.67 4.83 15.54
CA ALA A 428 3.37 4.89 16.82
C ALA A 428 2.68 5.76 17.89
N ASP A 429 1.94 6.77 17.42
CA ASP A 429 1.19 7.70 18.30
C ASP A 429 -0.19 7.17 18.69
N THR A 430 -0.64 6.06 18.10
CA THR A 430 -1.89 5.40 18.52
C THR A 430 -1.79 4.92 19.96
N THR A 431 -2.86 5.07 20.72
CA THR A 431 -2.94 4.66 22.13
C THR A 431 -3.82 3.42 22.31
N GLU A 432 -3.65 2.73 23.45
CA GLU A 432 -4.53 1.60 23.81
C GLU A 432 -5.99 2.03 23.92
N ALA A 433 -6.26 3.22 24.47
CA ALA A 433 -7.61 3.74 24.60
C ALA A 433 -8.32 3.96 23.25
N GLU A 434 -7.58 4.34 22.21
CA GLU A 434 -8.08 4.51 20.85
C GLU A 434 -8.37 3.16 20.18
N VAL A 435 -7.52 2.16 20.40
CA VAL A 435 -7.77 0.80 19.97
C VAL A 435 -9.03 0.24 20.66
N ASP A 436 -9.18 0.44 21.95
CA ASP A 436 -10.39 0.03 22.71
C ASP A 436 -11.63 0.77 22.25
N TYR A 437 -11.51 2.06 21.91
CA TYR A 437 -12.61 2.84 21.35
C TYR A 437 -13.05 2.29 19.97
N HIS A 438 -12.09 1.92 19.11
CA HIS A 438 -12.43 1.22 17.86
C HIS A 438 -13.21 -0.06 18.13
N THR A 439 -12.72 -0.92 19.04
CA THR A 439 -13.41 -2.17 19.41
C THR A 439 -14.83 -1.91 19.91
N LYS A 440 -15.04 -0.86 20.71
CA LYS A 440 -16.38 -0.44 21.15
C LYS A 440 -17.27 -0.05 19.97
N VAL A 441 -16.80 0.80 19.07
CA VAL A 441 -17.55 1.26 17.88
C VAL A 441 -17.87 0.10 16.94
N PHE A 442 -16.93 -0.84 16.76
CA PHE A 442 -17.12 -2.06 15.98
C PHE A 442 -18.19 -2.97 16.61
N ARG A 443 -18.18 -3.13 17.95
CA ARG A 443 -19.23 -3.87 18.69
C ARG A 443 -20.61 -3.24 18.52
N GLU A 444 -20.69 -1.91 18.59
CA GLU A 444 -21.95 -1.17 18.38
C GLU A 444 -22.48 -1.37 16.95
N ALA A 445 -21.59 -1.42 15.93
CA ALA A 445 -21.96 -1.74 14.55
C ALA A 445 -22.51 -3.17 14.44
N ALA A 446 -21.82 -4.14 15.04
CA ALA A 446 -22.27 -5.54 15.06
C ALA A 446 -23.65 -5.67 15.75
N GLN A 447 -23.87 -4.98 16.87
CA GLN A 447 -25.16 -4.93 17.57
C GLN A 447 -26.26 -4.29 16.68
N ALA A 448 -25.92 -3.20 15.97
CA ALA A 448 -26.85 -2.53 15.07
C ALA A 448 -27.25 -3.38 13.85
N LEU A 449 -26.34 -4.21 13.35
CA LEU A 449 -26.55 -5.05 12.17
C LEU A 449 -27.17 -6.40 12.50
N PHE A 450 -26.80 -7.01 13.62
CA PHE A 450 -27.15 -8.40 13.96
C PHE A 450 -27.91 -8.58 15.28
N GLY A 451 -28.06 -7.52 16.08
CA GLY A 451 -28.70 -7.52 17.41
C GLY A 451 -30.22 -7.55 17.47
#